data_7fd45c946ed5092b1014202998c938fc
#
_entry.id   7fd45c946ed5092b1014202998c938fc
#
_cell.length_a   1.000
_cell.length_b   1.000
_cell.length_c   1.000
_cell.angle_alpha   90.00
_cell.angle_beta   90.00
_cell.angle_gamma   90.00
#
_symmetry.space_group_name_H-M   'P 1'
#
loop_
_entity.id
_entity.type
_entity.pdbx_description
1 polymer ?
#
loop_
_entity_poly.entity_id
_entity_poly.type
_entity_poly.pdbx_seq_one_letter_code
_entity_poly.pdbx_strand_id
1 'polypeptide(L)'
;MAPKTVKHRAKPASRSRPTPRLAARTARKAASLKPVRPVTVGRPAVKGKPLSRREVTELRQVLGQERQRLMAELEAMEEHTPEVEEQVGMDIGGGYDEDLADVASTTFEREKSVALESSVQHVLTQVEEALERIEEGTYGRCLRCGNFIDYARLKVLPYATLCIRCKELEEKTAR
;
A
#
# COMPACT_ATOMS: atom_id res chain seq x y z
N MET A 1 -6.81 -40.20 54.04
CA MET A 1 -8.10 -39.76 53.47
C MET A 1 -7.94 -39.77 51.92
N ALA A 2 -8.56 -40.73 51.27
CA ALA A 2 -8.46 -40.94 49.82
C ALA A 2 -9.65 -40.22 49.12
N PRO A 3 -9.46 -39.58 47.96
CA PRO A 3 -10.59 -38.99 47.19
C PRO A 3 -11.34 -40.04 46.37
N LYS A 4 -12.65 -39.94 46.40
CA LYS A 4 -13.60 -40.82 45.75
C LYS A 4 -13.65 -40.54 44.25
N THR A 5 -13.40 -41.58 43.44
CA THR A 5 -13.59 -41.59 41.99
C THR A 5 -15.06 -41.65 41.62
N VAL A 6 -15.58 -40.64 40.88
CA VAL A 6 -16.92 -40.61 40.31
C VAL A 6 -16.89 -41.29 38.92
N LYS A 7 -17.54 -42.42 38.77
CA LYS A 7 -17.72 -43.13 37.49
C LYS A 7 -18.84 -42.47 36.68
N HIS A 8 -18.52 -41.80 35.59
CA HIS A 8 -19.52 -41.38 34.60
C HIS A 8 -19.93 -42.54 33.71
N ARG A 9 -21.22 -42.83 33.81
CA ARG A 9 -21.92 -43.88 33.06
C ARG A 9 -22.23 -43.37 31.64
N ALA A 10 -21.67 -44.01 30.61
CA ALA A 10 -21.92 -43.71 29.19
C ALA A 10 -23.36 -44.06 28.82
N LYS A 11 -24.05 -43.16 28.12
CA LYS A 11 -25.36 -43.42 27.48
C LYS A 11 -25.17 -44.12 26.16
N PRO A 12 -26.05 -45.06 25.79
CA PRO A 12 -25.98 -45.78 24.52
C PRO A 12 -26.39 -44.91 23.33
N ALA A 13 -25.66 -45.06 22.22
CA ALA A 13 -25.88 -44.40 20.95
C ALA A 13 -27.24 -44.77 20.33
N SER A 14 -28.02 -43.77 19.95
CA SER A 14 -29.25 -43.92 19.19
C SER A 14 -28.95 -44.27 17.73
N ARG A 15 -29.53 -45.38 17.29
CA ARG A 15 -29.48 -45.85 15.89
C ARG A 15 -30.14 -44.82 14.97
N SER A 16 -29.41 -44.25 14.03
CA SER A 16 -29.95 -43.46 12.93
C SER A 16 -30.64 -44.35 11.90
N ARG A 17 -31.89 -44.03 11.58
CA ARG A 17 -32.70 -44.63 10.52
C ARG A 17 -32.09 -44.33 9.14
N PRO A 18 -32.13 -45.27 8.18
CA PRO A 18 -31.71 -44.98 6.81
C PRO A 18 -32.76 -44.12 6.09
N THR A 19 -32.30 -42.99 5.51
CA THR A 19 -33.11 -42.18 4.61
C THR A 19 -33.27 -42.83 3.25
N PRO A 20 -34.46 -42.75 2.60
CA PRO A 20 -34.68 -43.37 1.28
C PRO A 20 -33.88 -42.64 0.19
N ARG A 21 -33.18 -43.41 -0.63
CA ARG A 21 -32.57 -43.03 -1.89
C ARG A 21 -33.62 -42.36 -2.80
N LEU A 22 -33.53 -41.03 -2.99
CA LEU A 22 -34.17 -40.40 -4.15
C LEU A 22 -33.35 -40.74 -5.40
N ALA A 23 -34.02 -41.47 -6.30
CA ALA A 23 -33.49 -41.93 -7.56
C ALA A 23 -33.07 -40.75 -8.47
N ALA A 24 -31.99 -41.00 -9.15
CA ALA A 24 -31.49 -40.24 -10.26
C ALA A 24 -32.54 -39.92 -11.32
N ARG A 25 -32.69 -38.66 -11.66
CA ARG A 25 -33.15 -38.22 -13.01
C ARG A 25 -32.72 -36.76 -13.18
N THR A 26 -31.68 -36.58 -13.92
CA THR A 26 -31.59 -35.70 -15.12
C THR A 26 -30.12 -35.55 -15.47
N ALA A 27 -29.64 -36.44 -16.32
CA ALA A 27 -28.46 -36.20 -17.13
C ALA A 27 -28.79 -35.03 -18.08
N ARG A 28 -28.50 -33.80 -17.65
CA ARG A 28 -28.46 -32.67 -18.55
C ARG A 28 -27.22 -32.78 -19.40
N LYS A 29 -27.48 -33.04 -20.68
CA LYS A 29 -26.57 -32.98 -21.82
C LYS A 29 -25.56 -31.84 -21.61
N ALA A 30 -24.30 -32.17 -21.33
CA ALA A 30 -23.22 -31.22 -21.28
C ALA A 30 -23.07 -30.64 -22.69
N ALA A 31 -23.59 -29.44 -22.88
CA ALA A 31 -23.29 -28.63 -24.07
C ALA A 31 -21.79 -28.38 -24.09
N SER A 32 -21.14 -28.93 -25.10
CA SER A 32 -19.75 -28.71 -25.42
C SER A 32 -19.54 -27.20 -25.60
N LEU A 33 -19.06 -26.52 -24.55
CA LEU A 33 -18.59 -25.16 -24.62
C LEU A 33 -17.33 -25.20 -25.50
N LYS A 34 -17.43 -24.64 -26.71
CA LYS A 34 -16.28 -24.43 -27.57
C LYS A 34 -15.25 -23.59 -26.79
N PRO A 35 -13.97 -23.96 -26.82
CA PRO A 35 -12.94 -23.17 -26.13
C PRO A 35 -13.01 -21.74 -26.65
N VAL A 36 -13.29 -20.80 -25.74
CA VAL A 36 -13.25 -19.37 -26.04
C VAL A 36 -11.80 -19.06 -26.43
N ARG A 37 -11.60 -18.73 -27.71
CA ARG A 37 -10.29 -18.27 -28.19
C ARG A 37 -9.88 -17.07 -27.33
N PRO A 38 -8.66 -17.04 -26.77
CA PRO A 38 -8.19 -15.89 -26.04
C PRO A 38 -8.32 -14.68 -26.98
N VAL A 39 -9.16 -13.73 -26.59
CA VAL A 39 -9.25 -12.46 -27.28
C VAL A 39 -7.90 -11.79 -27.05
N THR A 40 -7.03 -11.84 -28.03
CA THR A 40 -5.83 -11.02 -28.08
C THR A 40 -6.32 -9.59 -28.23
N VAL A 41 -6.60 -8.95 -27.09
CA VAL A 41 -6.80 -7.50 -27.03
C VAL A 41 -5.49 -6.93 -27.58
N GLY A 42 -5.54 -6.44 -28.80
CA GLY A 42 -4.39 -5.86 -29.49
C GLY A 42 -3.79 -4.83 -28.52
N ARG A 43 -2.57 -5.08 -28.05
CA ARG A 43 -1.86 -4.13 -27.20
C ARG A 43 -1.88 -2.79 -27.93
N PRO A 44 -2.47 -1.73 -27.39
CA PRO A 44 -2.46 -0.44 -28.04
C PRO A 44 -0.99 -0.09 -28.34
N ALA A 45 -0.72 0.39 -29.55
CA ALA A 45 0.64 0.74 -29.96
C ALA A 45 1.23 1.69 -28.92
N VAL A 46 2.29 1.22 -28.23
CA VAL A 46 2.93 1.97 -27.15
C VAL A 46 3.54 3.23 -27.76
N LYS A 47 3.02 4.39 -27.37
CA LYS A 47 3.47 5.70 -27.85
C LYS A 47 4.63 6.17 -26.97
N GLY A 48 5.62 6.82 -27.59
CA GLY A 48 6.79 7.37 -26.92
C GLY A 48 8.08 6.58 -27.22
N LYS A 49 9.21 7.15 -26.86
CA LYS A 49 10.52 6.53 -27.03
C LYS A 49 10.91 5.78 -25.76
N PRO A 50 11.37 4.53 -25.86
CA PRO A 50 11.91 3.83 -24.71
C PRO A 50 13.17 4.54 -24.21
N LEU A 51 13.38 4.52 -22.90
CA LEU A 51 14.59 5.05 -22.27
C LEU A 51 15.82 4.25 -22.70
N SER A 52 16.91 4.95 -22.96
CA SER A 52 18.19 4.30 -23.22
C SER A 52 18.78 3.75 -21.90
N ARG A 53 19.70 2.78 -22.02
CA ARG A 53 20.39 2.22 -20.83
C ARG A 53 21.15 3.29 -20.05
N ARG A 54 21.72 4.30 -20.72
CA ARG A 54 22.42 5.41 -20.07
C ARG A 54 21.46 6.28 -19.25
N GLU A 55 20.32 6.65 -19.84
CA GLU A 55 19.27 7.42 -19.15
C GLU A 55 18.72 6.68 -17.91
N VAL A 56 18.52 5.37 -18.01
CA VAL A 56 18.09 4.55 -16.87
C VAL A 56 19.16 4.52 -15.77
N THR A 57 20.44 4.42 -16.13
CA THR A 57 21.55 4.42 -15.16
C THR A 57 21.66 5.77 -14.43
N GLU A 58 21.53 6.88 -15.17
CA GLU A 58 21.52 8.23 -14.57
C GLU A 58 20.34 8.37 -13.59
N LEU A 59 19.14 8.00 -14.01
CA LEU A 59 17.95 8.09 -13.16
C LEU A 59 18.04 7.18 -11.93
N ARG A 60 18.65 5.99 -12.05
CA ARG A 60 18.91 5.11 -10.90
C ARG A 60 19.84 5.78 -9.87
N GLN A 61 20.88 6.49 -10.33
CA GLN A 61 21.78 7.23 -9.43
C GLN A 61 21.05 8.36 -8.71
N VAL A 62 20.23 9.13 -9.44
CA VAL A 62 19.42 10.22 -8.86
C VAL A 62 18.44 9.67 -7.84
N LEU A 63 17.71 8.59 -8.15
CA LEU A 63 16.79 7.92 -7.22
C LEU A 63 17.52 7.39 -5.97
N GLY A 64 18.72 6.82 -6.15
CA GLY A 64 19.53 6.36 -5.03
C GLY A 64 19.97 7.49 -4.09
N GLN A 65 20.34 8.65 -4.63
CA GLN A 65 20.68 9.84 -3.86
C GLN A 65 19.45 10.42 -3.13
N GLU A 66 18.31 10.48 -3.83
CA GLU A 66 17.07 10.98 -3.25
C GLU A 66 16.57 10.06 -2.11
N ARG A 67 16.68 8.74 -2.27
CA ARG A 67 16.38 7.78 -1.22
C ARG A 67 17.21 8.03 0.04
N GLN A 68 18.53 8.19 -0.12
CA GLN A 68 19.43 8.46 1.02
C GLN A 68 19.09 9.76 1.72
N ARG A 69 18.77 10.80 0.94
CA ARG A 69 18.35 12.10 1.47
C ARG A 69 17.08 12.01 2.29
N LEU A 70 16.04 11.34 1.75
CA LEU A 70 14.76 11.18 2.42
C LEU A 70 14.89 10.33 3.69
N MET A 71 15.73 9.29 3.68
CA MET A 71 16.01 8.49 4.88
C MET A 71 16.69 9.32 5.98
N ALA A 72 17.67 10.14 5.64
CA ALA A 72 18.32 11.04 6.60
C ALA A 72 17.37 12.12 7.13
N GLU A 73 16.43 12.59 6.27
CA GLU A 73 15.40 13.55 6.67
C GLU A 73 14.41 12.93 7.67
N LEU A 74 14.00 11.68 7.46
CA LEU A 74 13.15 10.94 8.42
C LEU A 74 13.87 10.73 9.76
N GLU A 75 15.11 10.26 9.73
CA GLU A 75 15.92 10.07 10.94
C GLU A 75 16.06 11.36 11.74
N ALA A 76 16.32 12.50 11.07
CA ALA A 76 16.38 13.80 11.71
C ALA A 76 15.03 14.26 12.29
N MET A 77 13.90 13.90 11.67
CA MET A 77 12.56 14.17 12.21
C MET A 77 12.27 13.35 13.45
N GLU A 78 12.64 12.06 13.44
CA GLU A 78 12.48 11.16 14.61
C GLU A 78 13.30 11.65 15.81
N GLU A 79 14.55 12.09 15.61
CA GLU A 79 15.39 12.67 16.66
C GLU A 79 14.83 13.97 17.26
N HIS A 80 14.09 14.74 16.44
CA HIS A 80 13.48 16.02 16.88
C HIS A 80 12.09 15.87 17.47
N THR A 81 11.50 14.68 17.41
CA THR A 81 10.20 14.42 18.05
C THR A 81 10.46 14.27 19.55
N PRO A 82 10.11 15.24 20.41
CA PRO A 82 10.32 15.08 21.84
C PRO A 82 9.46 13.90 22.30
N GLU A 83 10.10 12.98 23.05
CA GLU A 83 9.42 11.93 23.79
C GLU A 83 8.49 12.55 24.86
N VAL A 84 7.33 13.00 24.41
CA VAL A 84 6.27 13.57 25.30
C VAL A 84 5.40 12.44 25.83
N GLU A 85 5.95 11.23 26.00
CA GLU A 85 5.13 10.08 26.44
C GLU A 85 4.81 10.05 27.92
N GLU A 86 5.45 10.83 28.80
CA GLU A 86 5.24 10.64 30.24
C GLU A 86 4.76 11.87 31.04
N GLN A 87 4.68 13.07 30.46
CA GLN A 87 4.35 14.24 31.27
C GLN A 87 2.88 14.68 31.27
N VAL A 88 2.00 14.09 30.46
CA VAL A 88 0.57 14.46 30.43
C VAL A 88 -0.25 13.81 31.55
N GLY A 89 0.36 12.98 32.37
CA GLY A 89 -0.36 12.15 33.35
C GLY A 89 -0.37 12.63 34.80
N MET A 90 0.36 13.66 35.23
CA MET A 90 0.62 13.79 36.65
C MET A 90 0.56 15.19 37.30
N ASP A 91 -0.07 16.17 36.72
CA ASP A 91 -0.32 17.41 37.46
C ASP A 91 -1.71 18.02 37.17
N ILE A 92 -2.75 17.35 37.65
CA ILE A 92 -4.11 17.90 37.71
C ILE A 92 -4.23 18.68 39.01
N GLY A 93 -3.56 19.80 39.12
CA GLY A 93 -3.59 20.60 40.35
C GLY A 93 -3.13 22.05 40.17
N GLY A 94 -3.94 22.89 39.54
CA GLY A 94 -3.88 24.34 39.71
C GLY A 94 -3.29 25.15 38.55
N GLY A 95 -4.16 25.66 37.65
CA GLY A 95 -3.82 26.65 36.65
C GLY A 95 -4.56 26.42 35.33
N TYR A 96 -5.87 26.48 35.38
CA TYR A 96 -6.74 26.03 34.27
C TYR A 96 -6.71 26.89 33.00
N ASP A 97 -6.12 28.07 32.95
CA ASP A 97 -6.31 29.01 31.83
C ASP A 97 -5.05 29.22 30.96
N GLU A 98 -3.84 29.08 31.50
CA GLU A 98 -2.61 29.21 30.72
C GLU A 98 -2.19 27.88 30.05
N ASP A 99 -2.48 26.75 30.68
CA ASP A 99 -2.09 25.41 30.18
C ASP A 99 -2.86 24.97 28.93
N LEU A 100 -4.10 25.42 28.73
CA LEU A 100 -4.90 25.02 27.55
C LEU A 100 -4.37 25.60 26.24
N ALA A 101 -3.79 26.79 26.25
CA ALA A 101 -3.21 27.41 25.08
C ALA A 101 -1.89 26.72 24.69
N ASP A 102 -1.07 26.36 25.68
CA ASP A 102 0.18 25.64 25.46
C ASP A 102 -0.07 24.20 24.97
N VAL A 103 -1.03 23.50 25.56
CA VAL A 103 -1.44 22.16 25.10
C VAL A 103 -1.97 22.21 23.66
N ALA A 104 -2.76 23.23 23.32
CA ALA A 104 -3.25 23.39 21.94
C ALA A 104 -2.11 23.66 20.95
N SER A 105 -1.12 24.48 21.34
CA SER A 105 0.06 24.78 20.54
C SER A 105 0.93 23.55 20.30
N THR A 106 1.25 22.82 21.37
CA THR A 106 2.06 21.59 21.28
C THR A 106 1.35 20.49 20.50
N THR A 107 0.04 20.34 20.64
CA THR A 107 -0.75 19.40 19.85
C THR A 107 -0.70 19.74 18.36
N PHE A 108 -0.86 21.02 18.01
CA PHE A 108 -0.76 21.49 16.63
C PHE A 108 0.62 21.25 16.01
N GLU A 109 1.69 21.53 16.76
CA GLU A 109 3.06 21.26 16.30
C GLU A 109 3.30 19.77 16.09
N ARG A 110 2.78 18.92 16.97
CA ARG A 110 2.85 17.46 16.83
C ARG A 110 2.09 16.97 15.60
N GLU A 111 0.86 17.42 15.39
CA GLU A 111 0.08 17.05 14.20
C GLU A 111 0.78 17.46 12.91
N LYS A 112 1.38 18.65 12.90
CA LYS A 112 2.19 19.15 11.77
C LYS A 112 3.42 18.27 11.53
N SER A 113 4.14 17.87 12.58
CA SER A 113 5.31 16.99 12.48
C SER A 113 4.92 15.63 11.90
N VAL A 114 3.89 15.00 12.43
CA VAL A 114 3.36 13.71 11.92
C VAL A 114 2.92 13.82 10.46
N ALA A 115 2.28 14.91 10.07
CA ALA A 115 1.87 15.13 8.68
C ALA A 115 3.07 15.29 7.73
N LEU A 116 4.13 15.98 8.16
CA LEU A 116 5.37 16.12 7.41
C LEU A 116 6.09 14.79 7.27
N GLU A 117 6.25 14.04 8.36
CA GLU A 117 6.83 12.69 8.36
C GLU A 117 6.08 11.76 7.40
N SER A 118 4.76 11.70 7.49
CA SER A 118 3.92 10.93 6.57
C SER A 118 4.13 11.33 5.10
N SER A 119 4.32 12.61 4.82
CA SER A 119 4.59 13.10 3.47
C SER A 119 5.96 12.63 2.95
N VAL A 120 6.99 12.68 3.78
CA VAL A 120 8.35 12.21 3.42
C VAL A 120 8.35 10.69 3.22
N GLN A 121 7.70 9.93 4.10
CA GLN A 121 7.54 8.47 3.97
C GLN A 121 6.82 8.09 2.67
N HIS A 122 5.79 8.84 2.29
CA HIS A 122 5.08 8.61 1.03
C HIS A 122 5.98 8.79 -0.19
N VAL A 123 6.80 9.85 -0.22
CA VAL A 123 7.77 10.08 -1.30
C VAL A 123 8.84 9.00 -1.31
N LEU A 124 9.35 8.59 -0.14
CA LEU A 124 10.32 7.50 -0.02
C LEU A 124 9.78 6.21 -0.63
N THR A 125 8.54 5.84 -0.31
CA THR A 125 7.88 4.67 -0.90
C THR A 125 7.82 4.76 -2.43
N GLN A 126 7.48 5.92 -2.99
CA GLN A 126 7.47 6.11 -4.44
C GLN A 126 8.85 5.97 -5.08
N VAL A 127 9.91 6.44 -4.40
CA VAL A 127 11.30 6.28 -4.86
C VAL A 127 11.71 4.82 -4.84
N GLU A 128 11.36 4.07 -3.80
CA GLU A 128 11.66 2.64 -3.68
C GLU A 128 10.92 1.82 -4.75
N GLU A 129 9.64 2.08 -4.98
CA GLU A 129 8.90 1.48 -6.08
C GLU A 129 9.50 1.80 -7.46
N ALA A 130 10.07 3.00 -7.64
CA ALA A 130 10.74 3.35 -8.88
C ALA A 130 12.04 2.58 -9.08
N LEU A 131 12.83 2.35 -8.01
CA LEU A 131 14.03 1.52 -8.04
C LEU A 131 13.70 0.06 -8.33
N GLU A 132 12.68 -0.49 -7.71
CA GLU A 132 12.19 -1.84 -7.97
C GLU A 132 11.79 -2.03 -9.45
N ARG A 133 11.06 -1.06 -10.01
CA ARG A 133 10.69 -1.08 -11.43
C ARG A 133 11.89 -0.99 -12.37
N ILE A 134 12.99 -0.34 -11.96
CA ILE A 134 14.26 -0.34 -12.73
C ILE A 134 14.85 -1.76 -12.75
N GLU A 135 14.83 -2.46 -11.63
CA GLU A 135 15.32 -3.84 -11.52
C GLU A 135 14.50 -4.82 -12.35
N GLU A 136 13.18 -4.66 -12.34
CA GLU A 136 12.26 -5.42 -13.17
C GLU A 136 12.29 -5.06 -14.66
N GLY A 137 12.91 -3.94 -15.05
CA GLY A 137 12.94 -3.45 -16.42
C GLY A 137 11.61 -2.87 -16.91
N THR A 138 10.71 -2.54 -16.00
CA THR A 138 9.39 -1.93 -16.29
C THR A 138 9.39 -0.40 -16.16
N TYR A 139 10.48 0.18 -15.65
CA TYR A 139 10.63 1.61 -15.43
C TYR A 139 10.44 2.45 -16.70
N GLY A 140 9.90 3.65 -16.53
CA GLY A 140 9.62 4.58 -17.63
C GLY A 140 8.32 4.28 -18.40
N ARG A 141 7.52 3.31 -17.96
CA ARG A 141 6.19 3.02 -18.51
C ARG A 141 5.10 3.55 -17.58
N CYS A 142 4.10 4.20 -18.18
CA CYS A 142 2.94 4.68 -17.45
C CYS A 142 2.07 3.51 -16.97
N LEU A 143 1.77 3.46 -15.67
CA LEU A 143 0.96 2.39 -15.09
C LEU A 143 -0.48 2.35 -15.63
N ARG A 144 -1.02 3.49 -16.06
CA ARG A 144 -2.41 3.58 -16.53
C ARG A 144 -2.59 3.23 -18.02
N CYS A 145 -1.71 3.73 -18.90
CA CYS A 145 -1.89 3.57 -20.35
C CYS A 145 -0.79 2.73 -21.02
N GLY A 146 0.26 2.33 -20.28
CA GLY A 146 1.38 1.54 -20.81
C GLY A 146 2.33 2.30 -21.74
N ASN A 147 2.06 3.57 -22.08
CA ASN A 147 2.93 4.38 -22.91
C ASN A 147 4.20 4.76 -22.17
N PHE A 148 5.26 5.07 -22.90
CA PHE A 148 6.49 5.58 -22.31
C PHE A 148 6.28 6.98 -21.73
N ILE A 149 6.88 7.22 -20.55
CA ILE A 149 6.95 8.53 -19.92
C ILE A 149 8.12 9.28 -20.51
N ASP A 150 7.92 10.58 -20.77
CA ASP A 150 8.94 11.42 -21.34
C ASP A 150 10.17 11.52 -20.41
N TYR A 151 11.38 11.37 -20.97
CA TYR A 151 12.62 11.50 -20.20
C TYR A 151 12.74 12.86 -19.50
N ALA A 152 12.29 13.94 -20.16
CA ALA A 152 12.28 15.28 -19.56
C ALA A 152 11.46 15.33 -18.27
N ARG A 153 10.33 14.59 -18.21
CA ARG A 153 9.51 14.48 -17.00
C ARG A 153 10.22 13.68 -15.91
N LEU A 154 10.85 12.57 -16.27
CA LEU A 154 11.59 11.71 -15.33
C LEU A 154 12.85 12.40 -14.76
N LYS A 155 13.43 13.35 -15.47
CA LYS A 155 14.51 14.18 -14.93
C LYS A 155 14.06 15.07 -13.77
N VAL A 156 12.83 15.57 -13.84
CA VAL A 156 12.25 16.46 -12.79
C VAL A 156 11.60 15.64 -11.69
N LEU A 157 10.92 14.55 -12.07
CA LEU A 157 10.18 13.66 -11.17
C LEU A 157 10.59 12.20 -11.46
N PRO A 158 11.73 11.73 -10.93
CA PRO A 158 12.26 10.43 -11.27
C PRO A 158 11.40 9.26 -10.79
N TYR A 159 10.57 9.46 -9.79
CA TYR A 159 9.61 8.47 -9.28
C TYR A 159 8.22 8.56 -9.95
N ALA A 160 8.06 9.33 -11.03
CA ALA A 160 6.76 9.45 -11.72
C ALA A 160 6.28 8.11 -12.29
N THR A 161 5.05 7.74 -11.94
CA THR A 161 4.37 6.51 -12.40
C THR A 161 3.44 6.74 -13.58
N LEU A 162 3.01 7.99 -13.82
CA LEU A 162 2.04 8.37 -14.85
C LEU A 162 2.65 9.32 -15.87
N CYS A 163 2.23 9.18 -17.13
CA CYS A 163 2.51 10.18 -18.15
C CYS A 163 1.67 11.46 -17.93
N ILE A 164 2.04 12.56 -18.57
CA ILE A 164 1.37 13.87 -18.42
C ILE A 164 -0.15 13.74 -18.62
N ARG A 165 -0.58 13.08 -19.70
CA ARG A 165 -2.00 12.91 -20.03
C ARG A 165 -2.77 12.15 -18.93
N CYS A 166 -2.17 11.09 -18.40
CA CYS A 166 -2.83 10.31 -17.35
C CYS A 166 -2.88 11.06 -16.03
N LYS A 167 -1.89 11.87 -15.72
CA LYS A 167 -1.89 12.73 -14.52
C LYS A 167 -2.93 13.83 -14.62
N GLU A 168 -3.04 14.51 -15.76
CA GLU A 168 -4.09 15.50 -16.00
C GLU A 168 -5.51 14.92 -15.89
N LEU A 169 -5.70 13.67 -16.36
CA LEU A 169 -6.99 12.99 -16.20
C LEU A 169 -7.29 12.64 -14.74
N GLU A 170 -6.30 12.25 -13.98
CA GLU A 170 -6.43 11.97 -12.56
C GLU A 170 -6.82 13.24 -11.79
N GLU A 171 -6.15 14.35 -12.03
CA GLU A 171 -6.42 15.64 -11.39
C GLU A 171 -7.82 16.19 -11.74
N LYS A 172 -8.31 15.95 -12.98
CA LYS A 172 -9.67 16.32 -13.38
C LYS A 172 -10.75 15.46 -12.73
N THR A 173 -10.44 14.21 -12.40
CA THR A 173 -11.40 13.30 -11.74
C THR A 173 -11.39 13.44 -10.23
N ALA A 174 -10.35 14.03 -9.64
CA ALA A 174 -10.21 14.27 -8.20
C ALA A 174 -10.87 15.61 -7.75
N ARG A 175 -11.33 16.44 -8.69
CA ARG A 175 -12.09 17.67 -8.42
C ARG A 175 -13.59 17.43 -8.45
#